data_6482596cbe49379b02ecb18fbdeb8bad
#
_entry.id   6482596cbe49379b02ecb18fbdeb8bad
#
_cell.length_a   1.000
_cell.length_b   1.000
_cell.length_c   1.000
_cell.angle_alpha   90.00
_cell.angle_beta   90.00
_cell.angle_gamma   90.00
#
_symmetry.space_group_name_H-M   'P 1'
#
loop_
_entity.id
_entity.type
_entity.pdbx_description
1 polymer ?
#
loop_
_entity_poly.entity_id
_entity_poly.type
_entity_poly.pdbx_seq_one_letter_code
_entity_poly.pdbx_strand_id
1 'polypeptide(L)'
;CNPDDIEKVHAAVKGADNHRIHVFVATSAIHRQYKLKMAKEEIIKSAVGAIRMARELCDDVEFSPEDASRTELGYLAEVVAAAIEAGATTVNIPDTVGYTVPAEFDRLFRYLKENVPGIDDITLSVHCHNDLGMAVSNSLAAVHAGARQIECTINGIGERAGNCSLEEVVMALKTREEFFALDTGIDTTRLYPTARLVSGITGMQIPRNKAIVGENAFAHEAGIHQHGMLQHASTYEIMKPEDIGISKSNLVLGKHSGRHAFRDRVRDLGFDLDDFEVNRAFQEFKKLADKKKDMYDGDIEAIIMNVDNSSAGPWALQSLQITSGTDVDATAMIRLVDEHGDQKKIAATADGPVEAVFIALEQATGINLTLQNFELHSATVGEDAQGEATVIADFNGQPYRGHGASQDIVEAAARAYLEVINRILRRRERGLEDVQLDSDINRASI
;
A
#
# COMPACT_ATOMS: atom_id res chain seq x y z
N CYS A 1 -1.04 25.45 3.95
CA CYS A 1 -1.21 26.79 3.33
C CYS A 1 0.10 27.62 3.36
N ASN A 2 1.23 27.01 3.05
CA ASN A 2 2.51 27.69 2.94
C ASN A 2 2.77 28.06 1.46
N PRO A 3 3.09 29.32 1.12
CA PRO A 3 3.36 29.73 -0.26
C PRO A 3 4.48 28.94 -0.94
N ASP A 4 5.59 28.71 -0.27
CA ASP A 4 6.73 27.96 -0.83
C ASP A 4 6.37 26.52 -1.21
N ASP A 5 5.46 25.88 -0.44
CA ASP A 5 4.99 24.53 -0.73
C ASP A 5 4.05 24.52 -1.93
N ILE A 6 3.20 25.54 -2.09
CA ILE A 6 2.30 25.68 -3.25
C ILE A 6 3.12 25.83 -4.54
N GLU A 7 4.20 26.65 -4.52
CA GLU A 7 5.10 26.79 -5.67
C GLU A 7 5.82 25.49 -6.03
N LYS A 8 6.29 24.74 -5.04
CA LYS A 8 6.94 23.44 -5.24
C LYS A 8 5.97 22.41 -5.82
N VAL A 9 4.74 22.33 -5.27
CA VAL A 9 3.69 21.45 -5.79
C VAL A 9 3.37 21.80 -7.24
N HIS A 10 3.13 23.10 -7.54
CA HIS A 10 2.89 23.54 -8.91
C HIS A 10 4.05 23.17 -9.84
N ALA A 11 5.29 23.42 -9.43
CA ALA A 11 6.47 23.05 -10.24
C ALA A 11 6.52 21.55 -10.55
N ALA A 12 6.07 20.69 -9.62
CA ALA A 12 6.05 19.24 -9.80
C ALA A 12 4.91 18.76 -10.72
N VAL A 13 3.72 19.40 -10.66
CA VAL A 13 2.52 18.89 -11.36
C VAL A 13 2.18 19.62 -12.65
N LYS A 14 2.73 20.80 -12.90
CA LYS A 14 2.41 21.66 -14.07
C LYS A 14 2.63 21.01 -15.45
N GLY A 15 3.37 19.89 -15.50
CA GLY A 15 3.59 19.15 -16.75
C GLY A 15 2.47 18.16 -17.09
N ALA A 16 1.50 17.95 -16.22
CA ALA A 16 0.34 17.08 -16.45
C ALA A 16 -0.83 17.90 -17.04
N ASP A 17 -1.55 17.32 -18.00
CA ASP A 17 -2.68 17.98 -18.66
C ASP A 17 -3.81 18.30 -17.66
N ASN A 18 -4.07 17.39 -16.73
CA ASN A 18 -5.04 17.53 -15.65
C ASN A 18 -4.33 17.39 -14.32
N HIS A 19 -4.16 18.52 -13.61
CA HIS A 19 -3.54 18.51 -12.30
C HIS A 19 -4.36 19.35 -11.32
N ARG A 20 -4.23 19.00 -10.04
CA ARG A 20 -4.90 19.68 -8.92
C ARG A 20 -3.86 20.12 -7.90
N ILE A 21 -4.07 21.28 -7.31
CA ILE A 21 -3.32 21.71 -6.13
C ILE A 21 -4.25 21.60 -4.93
N HIS A 22 -3.81 20.79 -3.93
CA HIS A 22 -4.54 20.60 -2.68
C HIS A 22 -3.84 21.39 -1.56
N VAL A 23 -4.59 22.28 -0.91
CA VAL A 23 -4.11 23.07 0.22
C VAL A 23 -4.98 22.82 1.44
N PHE A 24 -4.38 22.86 2.62
CA PHE A 24 -5.10 22.62 3.87
C PHE A 24 -4.58 23.47 5.03
N VAL A 25 -5.45 23.70 6.01
CA VAL A 25 -5.10 24.29 7.29
C VAL A 25 -6.05 23.76 8.36
N ALA A 26 -5.53 23.48 9.55
CA ALA A 26 -6.35 22.95 10.63
C ALA A 26 -7.30 24.02 11.20
N THR A 27 -8.53 23.60 11.52
CA THR A 27 -9.61 24.50 11.93
C THR A 27 -10.16 24.24 13.34
N SER A 28 -9.94 23.05 13.90
CA SER A 28 -10.47 22.67 15.21
C SER A 28 -9.87 23.49 16.36
N ALA A 29 -10.60 23.62 17.45
CA ALA A 29 -10.17 24.37 18.63
C ALA A 29 -8.83 23.89 19.19
N ILE A 30 -8.62 22.57 19.23
CA ILE A 30 -7.39 21.95 19.73
C ILE A 30 -6.19 22.31 18.85
N HIS A 31 -6.34 22.29 17.53
CA HIS A 31 -5.27 22.66 16.61
C HIS A 31 -4.98 24.16 16.62
N ARG A 32 -6.03 24.99 16.70
CA ARG A 32 -5.87 26.46 16.83
C ARG A 32 -5.06 26.81 18.07
N GLN A 33 -5.37 26.15 19.20
CA GLN A 33 -4.75 26.47 20.48
C GLN A 33 -3.31 25.94 20.60
N TYR A 34 -3.06 24.69 20.23
CA TYR A 34 -1.83 24.00 20.56
C TYR A 34 -0.85 23.88 19.40
N LYS A 35 -1.35 23.64 18.14
CA LYS A 35 -0.52 23.45 16.94
C LYS A 35 -0.21 24.78 16.25
N LEU A 36 -1.25 25.54 15.89
CA LEU A 36 -1.09 26.74 15.06
C LEU A 36 -0.91 28.01 15.88
N LYS A 37 -1.52 28.10 17.06
CA LYS A 37 -1.55 29.30 17.92
C LYS A 37 -2.10 30.51 17.16
N MET A 38 -3.17 30.30 16.40
CA MET A 38 -3.82 31.27 15.53
C MET A 38 -5.28 31.48 15.92
N ALA A 39 -5.77 32.71 15.76
CA ALA A 39 -7.18 33.04 15.89
C ALA A 39 -7.98 32.54 14.66
N LYS A 40 -9.31 32.43 14.80
CA LYS A 40 -10.21 31.96 13.74
C LYS A 40 -10.08 32.79 12.46
N GLU A 41 -10.00 34.11 12.59
CA GLU A 41 -9.87 35.06 11.49
C GLU A 41 -8.53 34.93 10.75
N GLU A 42 -7.46 34.61 11.48
CA GLU A 42 -6.13 34.40 10.90
C GLU A 42 -6.09 33.11 10.07
N ILE A 43 -6.78 32.06 10.52
CA ILE A 43 -6.89 30.80 9.79
C ILE A 43 -7.68 30.99 8.49
N ILE A 44 -8.83 31.70 8.55
CA ILE A 44 -9.61 32.03 7.34
C ILE A 44 -8.74 32.84 6.36
N LYS A 45 -8.03 33.84 6.86
CA LYS A 45 -7.12 34.65 6.03
C LYS A 45 -6.02 33.82 5.37
N SER A 46 -5.44 32.88 6.12
CA SER A 46 -4.41 31.96 5.61
C SER A 46 -4.99 31.03 4.54
N ALA A 47 -6.17 30.43 4.78
CA ALA A 47 -6.85 29.58 3.81
C ALA A 47 -7.17 30.34 2.51
N VAL A 48 -7.79 31.50 2.61
CA VAL A 48 -8.14 32.35 1.45
C VAL A 48 -6.90 32.75 0.66
N GLY A 49 -5.81 33.14 1.35
CA GLY A 49 -4.55 33.49 0.68
C GLY A 49 -3.95 32.32 -0.10
N ALA A 50 -3.92 31.14 0.50
CA ALA A 50 -3.38 29.92 -0.12
C ALA A 50 -4.23 29.47 -1.32
N ILE A 51 -5.57 29.49 -1.18
CA ILE A 51 -6.47 29.12 -2.28
C ILE A 51 -6.33 30.07 -3.45
N ARG A 52 -6.29 31.38 -3.21
CA ARG A 52 -6.09 32.38 -4.28
C ARG A 52 -4.77 32.20 -5.00
N MET A 53 -3.70 32.00 -4.28
CA MET A 53 -2.39 31.72 -4.86
C MET A 53 -2.41 30.43 -5.71
N ALA A 54 -3.01 29.35 -5.20
CA ALA A 54 -3.15 28.12 -5.96
C ALA A 54 -4.00 28.30 -7.22
N ARG A 55 -5.07 29.11 -7.14
CA ARG A 55 -5.93 29.44 -8.31
C ARG A 55 -5.23 30.26 -9.40
N GLU A 56 -4.24 31.05 -9.05
CA GLU A 56 -3.39 31.75 -10.04
C GLU A 56 -2.50 30.76 -10.83
N LEU A 57 -2.25 29.58 -10.28
CA LEU A 57 -1.36 28.56 -10.83
C LEU A 57 -2.07 27.35 -11.45
N CYS A 58 -3.32 27.09 -11.03
CA CYS A 58 -4.08 25.89 -11.41
C CYS A 58 -5.59 26.17 -11.37
N ASP A 59 -6.32 25.65 -12.37
CA ASP A 59 -7.79 25.80 -12.44
C ASP A 59 -8.54 24.87 -11.49
N ASP A 60 -7.92 23.79 -11.02
CA ASP A 60 -8.51 22.83 -10.08
C ASP A 60 -7.80 22.91 -8.72
N VAL A 61 -8.48 23.47 -7.73
CA VAL A 61 -7.94 23.67 -6.37
C VAL A 61 -8.84 23.00 -5.36
N GLU A 62 -8.25 22.11 -4.58
CA GLU A 62 -8.89 21.46 -3.45
C GLU A 62 -8.45 22.11 -2.13
N PHE A 63 -9.42 22.28 -1.23
CA PHE A 63 -9.15 22.79 0.12
C PHE A 63 -9.69 21.83 1.17
N SER A 64 -8.87 21.52 2.19
CA SER A 64 -9.30 20.77 3.37
C SER A 64 -9.17 21.61 4.65
N PRO A 65 -10.27 21.84 5.39
CA PRO A 65 -10.22 22.29 6.78
C PRO A 65 -9.80 21.12 7.68
N GLU A 66 -8.49 20.92 7.90
CA GLU A 66 -7.97 19.79 8.69
C GLU A 66 -8.68 19.73 10.04
N ASP A 67 -9.03 18.50 10.46
CA ASP A 67 -9.77 18.22 11.70
C ASP A 67 -11.20 18.82 11.70
N ALA A 68 -11.86 18.78 10.54
CA ALA A 68 -13.20 19.32 10.34
C ALA A 68 -14.22 18.68 11.29
N SER A 69 -14.10 17.38 11.53
CA SER A 69 -15.01 16.62 12.39
C SER A 69 -15.05 17.12 13.84
N ARG A 70 -13.96 17.75 14.32
CA ARG A 70 -13.87 18.36 15.67
C ARG A 70 -13.94 19.89 15.65
N THR A 71 -14.22 20.47 14.51
CA THR A 71 -14.42 21.92 14.34
C THR A 71 -15.87 22.30 14.66
N GLU A 72 -16.09 23.44 15.29
CA GLU A 72 -17.42 23.95 15.59
C GLU A 72 -18.20 24.19 14.26
N LEU A 73 -19.39 23.61 14.11
CA LEU A 73 -20.16 23.58 12.86
C LEU A 73 -20.34 24.97 12.21
N GLY A 74 -20.69 25.99 13.01
CA GLY A 74 -20.85 27.36 12.49
C GLY A 74 -19.54 27.90 11.93
N TYR A 75 -18.43 27.70 12.65
CA TYR A 75 -17.12 28.15 12.18
C TYR A 75 -16.63 27.35 10.98
N LEU A 76 -16.89 26.04 10.93
CA LEU A 76 -16.60 25.22 9.76
C LEU A 76 -17.32 25.74 8.53
N ALA A 77 -18.61 26.10 8.66
CA ALA A 77 -19.38 26.67 7.56
C ALA A 77 -18.81 28.02 7.08
N GLU A 78 -18.34 28.88 8.00
CA GLU A 78 -17.67 30.14 7.64
C GLU A 78 -16.36 29.88 6.87
N VAL A 79 -15.55 28.92 7.30
CA VAL A 79 -14.29 28.54 6.62
C VAL A 79 -14.57 28.00 5.22
N VAL A 80 -15.56 27.10 5.09
CA VAL A 80 -15.94 26.50 3.81
C VAL A 80 -16.49 27.56 2.86
N ALA A 81 -17.36 28.46 3.32
CA ALA A 81 -17.87 29.57 2.51
C ALA A 81 -16.74 30.46 2.00
N ALA A 82 -15.80 30.84 2.87
CA ALA A 82 -14.64 31.65 2.50
C ALA A 82 -13.71 30.93 1.49
N ALA A 83 -13.58 29.62 1.60
CA ALA A 83 -12.80 28.81 0.66
C ALA A 83 -13.46 28.78 -0.74
N ILE A 84 -14.77 28.62 -0.81
CA ILE A 84 -15.55 28.66 -2.07
C ILE A 84 -15.43 30.04 -2.70
N GLU A 85 -15.63 31.11 -1.94
CA GLU A 85 -15.49 32.51 -2.43
C GLU A 85 -14.05 32.80 -2.91
N ALA A 86 -13.04 32.20 -2.30
CA ALA A 86 -11.64 32.31 -2.72
C ALA A 86 -11.32 31.54 -4.00
N GLY A 87 -12.21 30.65 -4.46
CA GLY A 87 -12.10 29.91 -5.71
C GLY A 87 -11.76 28.42 -5.59
N ALA A 88 -11.91 27.80 -4.42
CA ALA A 88 -11.81 26.36 -4.31
C ALA A 88 -12.87 25.65 -5.18
N THR A 89 -12.45 24.70 -6.01
CA THR A 89 -13.32 23.89 -6.88
C THR A 89 -13.80 22.63 -6.19
N THR A 90 -13.02 22.18 -5.19
CA THR A 90 -13.34 21.05 -4.32
C THR A 90 -13.09 21.44 -2.87
N VAL A 91 -14.02 21.11 -1.98
CA VAL A 91 -13.83 21.23 -0.55
C VAL A 91 -13.98 19.84 0.08
N ASN A 92 -12.88 19.37 0.68
CA ASN A 92 -12.80 18.07 1.31
C ASN A 92 -12.96 18.19 2.83
N ILE A 93 -13.83 17.39 3.42
CA ILE A 93 -14.18 17.42 4.84
C ILE A 93 -13.55 16.20 5.54
N PRO A 94 -12.44 16.38 6.28
CA PRO A 94 -11.73 15.26 6.88
C PRO A 94 -12.20 14.91 8.29
N ASP A 95 -12.35 13.61 8.54
CA ASP A 95 -12.29 12.98 9.86
C ASP A 95 -10.85 12.58 10.16
N THR A 96 -10.04 13.56 10.51
CA THR A 96 -8.57 13.46 10.62
C THR A 96 -8.10 12.46 11.66
N VAL A 97 -8.86 12.28 12.72
CA VAL A 97 -8.51 11.35 13.82
C VAL A 97 -9.39 10.10 13.86
N GLY A 98 -10.27 9.91 12.88
CA GLY A 98 -11.05 8.70 12.70
C GLY A 98 -12.00 8.38 13.86
N TYR A 99 -12.61 9.42 14.49
CA TYR A 99 -13.40 9.22 15.72
C TYR A 99 -14.90 9.44 15.52
N THR A 100 -15.31 9.94 14.36
CA THR A 100 -16.72 10.21 14.06
C THR A 100 -17.50 8.92 13.83
N VAL A 101 -18.79 8.96 14.12
CA VAL A 101 -19.73 7.90 13.75
C VAL A 101 -20.61 8.34 12.58
N PRO A 102 -21.19 7.40 11.78
CA PRO A 102 -21.89 7.75 10.53
C PRO A 102 -23.00 8.79 10.67
N ALA A 103 -23.78 8.71 11.76
CA ALA A 103 -24.88 9.67 12.00
C ALA A 103 -24.40 11.10 12.29
N GLU A 104 -23.24 11.26 12.92
CA GLU A 104 -22.62 12.58 13.15
C GLU A 104 -22.08 13.15 11.84
N PHE A 105 -21.48 12.30 11.02
CA PHE A 105 -20.89 12.72 9.76
C PHE A 105 -21.96 13.08 8.72
N ASP A 106 -23.05 12.29 8.61
CA ASP A 106 -24.23 12.65 7.81
C ASP A 106 -24.79 14.02 8.23
N ARG A 107 -24.96 14.25 9.54
CA ARG A 107 -25.45 15.53 10.06
C ARG A 107 -24.52 16.69 9.72
N LEU A 108 -23.19 16.50 9.80
CA LEU A 108 -22.22 17.53 9.46
C LEU A 108 -22.33 17.93 7.98
N PHE A 109 -22.38 16.95 7.07
CA PHE A 109 -22.50 17.20 5.63
C PHE A 109 -23.83 17.90 5.29
N ARG A 110 -24.95 17.47 5.86
CA ARG A 110 -26.26 18.15 5.69
C ARG A 110 -26.21 19.57 6.20
N TYR A 111 -25.61 19.80 7.37
CA TYR A 111 -25.46 21.15 7.91
C TYR A 111 -24.68 22.06 6.97
N LEU A 112 -23.57 21.60 6.38
CA LEU A 112 -22.83 22.38 5.39
C LEU A 112 -23.67 22.66 4.14
N LYS A 113 -24.38 21.67 3.62
CA LYS A 113 -25.28 21.81 2.47
C LYS A 113 -26.38 22.85 2.70
N GLU A 114 -26.88 22.95 3.91
CA GLU A 114 -27.96 23.89 4.27
C GLU A 114 -27.46 25.31 4.58
N ASN A 115 -26.21 25.45 5.05
CA ASN A 115 -25.73 26.70 5.62
C ASN A 115 -24.58 27.38 4.84
N VAL A 116 -24.01 26.72 3.84
CA VAL A 116 -22.88 27.26 3.08
C VAL A 116 -23.34 27.71 1.68
N PRO A 117 -23.28 29.01 1.38
CA PRO A 117 -23.59 29.51 0.04
C PRO A 117 -22.62 28.97 -1.02
N GLY A 118 -23.13 28.59 -2.19
CA GLY A 118 -22.31 28.11 -3.33
C GLY A 118 -21.78 26.66 -3.16
N ILE A 119 -22.17 25.92 -2.13
CA ILE A 119 -21.70 24.57 -1.89
C ILE A 119 -22.15 23.57 -2.97
N ASP A 120 -23.22 23.87 -3.68
CA ASP A 120 -23.70 23.05 -4.81
C ASP A 120 -22.97 23.35 -6.13
N ASP A 121 -22.18 24.40 -6.18
CA ASP A 121 -21.39 24.79 -7.35
C ASP A 121 -19.98 24.16 -7.36
N ILE A 122 -19.61 23.49 -6.28
CA ILE A 122 -18.29 22.83 -6.11
C ILE A 122 -18.44 21.34 -5.86
N THR A 123 -17.33 20.62 -5.93
CA THR A 123 -17.29 19.22 -5.50
C THR A 123 -17.12 19.15 -3.99
N LEU A 124 -18.11 18.61 -3.29
CA LEU A 124 -17.98 18.28 -1.86
C LEU A 124 -17.33 16.91 -1.71
N SER A 125 -16.20 16.87 -1.03
CA SER A 125 -15.35 15.68 -0.83
C SER A 125 -15.35 15.23 0.62
N VAL A 126 -15.01 13.96 0.84
CA VAL A 126 -14.88 13.36 2.16
C VAL A 126 -13.57 12.59 2.30
N HIS A 127 -12.91 12.72 3.46
CA HIS A 127 -11.73 11.96 3.85
C HIS A 127 -11.92 11.37 5.24
N CYS A 128 -11.68 10.07 5.42
CA CYS A 128 -11.86 9.43 6.70
C CYS A 128 -10.69 8.53 7.07
N HIS A 129 -10.12 8.74 8.28
CA HIS A 129 -9.25 7.78 8.93
C HIS A 129 -10.06 6.68 9.63
N ASN A 130 -9.42 5.54 9.88
CA ASN A 130 -10.09 4.30 10.29
C ASN A 130 -9.84 3.89 11.75
N ASP A 131 -9.53 4.84 12.62
CA ASP A 131 -9.14 4.57 14.02
C ASP A 131 -10.22 3.83 14.81
N LEU A 132 -11.50 4.13 14.58
CA LEU A 132 -12.64 3.40 15.14
C LEU A 132 -13.18 2.30 14.20
N GLY A 133 -12.54 2.02 13.08
CA GLY A 133 -13.02 1.04 12.09
C GLY A 133 -14.25 1.51 11.30
N MET A 134 -14.48 2.83 11.21
CA MET A 134 -15.68 3.40 10.60
C MET A 134 -15.43 4.24 9.34
N ALA A 135 -14.21 4.26 8.81
CA ALA A 135 -13.85 5.12 7.69
C ALA A 135 -14.76 4.90 6.45
N VAL A 136 -15.03 3.66 6.09
CA VAL A 136 -15.90 3.33 4.95
C VAL A 136 -17.35 3.76 5.24
N SER A 137 -17.87 3.43 6.42
CA SER A 137 -19.24 3.77 6.78
C SER A 137 -19.46 5.28 6.90
N ASN A 138 -18.49 6.03 7.42
CA ASN A 138 -18.53 7.49 7.47
C ASN A 138 -18.47 8.10 6.06
N SER A 139 -17.61 7.60 5.18
CA SER A 139 -17.53 8.04 3.78
C SER A 139 -18.84 7.81 3.03
N LEU A 140 -19.47 6.64 3.21
CA LEU A 140 -20.77 6.34 2.61
C LEU A 140 -21.90 7.21 3.18
N ALA A 141 -21.87 7.55 4.48
CA ALA A 141 -22.80 8.48 5.10
C ALA A 141 -22.65 9.89 4.49
N ALA A 142 -21.42 10.37 4.29
CA ALA A 142 -21.15 11.63 3.62
C ALA A 142 -21.67 11.65 2.17
N VAL A 143 -21.47 10.54 1.42
CA VAL A 143 -22.00 10.38 0.06
C VAL A 143 -23.52 10.45 0.06
N HIS A 144 -24.18 9.79 0.99
CA HIS A 144 -25.63 9.85 1.15
C HIS A 144 -26.11 11.28 1.46
N ALA A 145 -25.32 12.04 2.23
CA ALA A 145 -25.58 13.44 2.56
C ALA A 145 -25.15 14.45 1.48
N GLY A 146 -24.59 14.01 0.35
CA GLY A 146 -24.31 14.87 -0.80
C GLY A 146 -22.85 15.00 -1.23
N ALA A 147 -21.88 14.32 -0.59
CA ALA A 147 -20.52 14.25 -1.11
C ALA A 147 -20.47 13.55 -2.47
N ARG A 148 -19.56 13.99 -3.34
CA ARG A 148 -19.36 13.43 -4.68
C ARG A 148 -17.91 13.07 -5.00
N GLN A 149 -17.02 13.29 -4.06
CA GLN A 149 -15.66 12.78 -4.07
C GLN A 149 -15.37 12.07 -2.75
N ILE A 150 -14.63 10.96 -2.80
CA ILE A 150 -14.16 10.24 -1.62
C ILE A 150 -12.65 10.09 -1.77
N GLU A 151 -11.90 10.62 -0.81
CA GLU A 151 -10.49 10.27 -0.67
C GLU A 151 -10.37 8.92 0.03
N CYS A 152 -9.71 7.99 -0.62
CA CYS A 152 -9.57 6.63 -0.13
C CYS A 152 -8.27 6.01 -0.63
N THR A 153 -7.89 4.87 -0.08
CA THR A 153 -6.65 4.19 -0.46
C THR A 153 -6.90 2.71 -0.75
N ILE A 154 -6.09 2.15 -1.64
CA ILE A 154 -6.08 0.70 -1.89
C ILE A 154 -5.75 -0.01 -0.57
N ASN A 155 -6.51 -1.06 -0.23
CA ASN A 155 -6.41 -1.83 1.02
C ASN A 155 -6.65 -1.00 2.30
N GLY A 156 -7.05 0.26 2.19
CA GLY A 156 -7.20 1.15 3.33
C GLY A 156 -5.88 1.53 4.01
N ILE A 157 -4.74 1.44 3.30
CA ILE A 157 -3.43 1.81 3.88
C ILE A 157 -3.38 3.29 4.26
N GLY A 158 -2.60 3.64 5.26
CA GLY A 158 -2.45 5.02 5.73
C GLY A 158 -1.90 5.09 7.14
N GLU A 159 -1.90 6.29 7.69
CA GLU A 159 -1.47 6.52 9.07
C GLU A 159 -2.31 5.75 10.10
N ARG A 160 -1.70 5.34 11.20
CA ARG A 160 -2.32 4.66 12.34
C ARG A 160 -3.11 3.41 11.92
N ALA A 161 -4.46 3.46 11.96
CA ALA A 161 -5.34 2.36 11.54
C ALA A 161 -5.70 2.40 10.04
N GLY A 162 -5.14 3.34 9.29
CA GLY A 162 -5.34 3.52 7.85
C GLY A 162 -6.48 4.47 7.50
N ASN A 163 -6.82 4.47 6.22
CA ASN A 163 -7.83 5.32 5.59
C ASN A 163 -9.07 4.52 5.18
N CYS A 164 -10.03 5.22 4.59
CA CYS A 164 -11.14 4.60 3.88
C CYS A 164 -10.61 3.67 2.78
N SER A 165 -11.12 2.44 2.72
CA SER A 165 -10.71 1.42 1.77
C SER A 165 -11.44 1.60 0.43
N LEU A 166 -10.70 1.79 -0.66
CA LEU A 166 -11.27 2.04 -1.99
C LEU A 166 -12.15 0.88 -2.45
N GLU A 167 -11.67 -0.35 -2.35
CA GLU A 167 -12.40 -1.54 -2.79
C GLU A 167 -13.71 -1.73 -2.04
N GLU A 168 -13.76 -1.37 -0.77
CA GLU A 168 -14.97 -1.49 0.05
C GLU A 168 -16.02 -0.45 -0.32
N VAL A 169 -15.61 0.80 -0.54
CA VAL A 169 -16.52 1.87 -0.99
C VAL A 169 -17.04 1.58 -2.39
N VAL A 170 -16.18 1.24 -3.33
CA VAL A 170 -16.56 0.98 -4.73
C VAL A 170 -17.56 -0.17 -4.81
N MET A 171 -17.28 -1.28 -4.11
CA MET A 171 -18.19 -2.43 -4.11
C MET A 171 -19.47 -2.18 -3.32
N ALA A 172 -19.44 -1.34 -2.28
CA ALA A 172 -20.66 -0.92 -1.60
C ALA A 172 -21.58 -0.10 -2.53
N LEU A 173 -21.05 0.85 -3.29
CA LEU A 173 -21.80 1.62 -4.27
C LEU A 173 -22.36 0.72 -5.37
N LYS A 174 -21.56 -0.18 -5.91
CA LYS A 174 -21.98 -1.12 -6.96
C LYS A 174 -23.06 -2.10 -6.49
N THR A 175 -22.87 -2.75 -5.33
CA THR A 175 -23.81 -3.76 -4.84
C THR A 175 -25.10 -3.15 -4.28
N ARG A 176 -25.09 -1.88 -3.92
CA ARG A 176 -26.23 -1.14 -3.37
C ARG A 176 -26.64 0.03 -4.28
N GLU A 177 -26.51 -0.15 -5.60
CA GLU A 177 -26.89 0.83 -6.62
C GLU A 177 -28.30 1.38 -6.42
N GLU A 178 -29.28 0.50 -6.12
CA GLU A 178 -30.67 0.90 -5.87
C GLU A 178 -30.80 1.88 -4.68
N PHE A 179 -29.91 1.78 -3.71
CA PHE A 179 -29.93 2.63 -2.50
C PHE A 179 -29.21 3.97 -2.73
N PHE A 180 -28.01 3.94 -3.33
CA PHE A 180 -27.20 5.14 -3.51
C PHE A 180 -27.58 5.92 -4.77
N ALA A 181 -28.07 5.25 -5.82
CA ALA A 181 -28.32 5.82 -7.15
C ALA A 181 -27.11 6.58 -7.71
N LEU A 182 -25.91 6.06 -7.45
CA LEU A 182 -24.62 6.61 -7.84
C LEU A 182 -23.73 5.51 -8.41
N ASP A 183 -22.87 5.87 -9.36
CA ASP A 183 -21.87 5.01 -9.97
C ASP A 183 -20.48 5.63 -9.88
N THR A 184 -19.46 4.81 -10.13
CA THR A 184 -18.07 5.23 -10.21
C THR A 184 -17.46 4.78 -11.54
N GLY A 185 -16.47 5.50 -12.06
CA GLY A 185 -15.73 5.07 -13.24
C GLY A 185 -14.67 3.99 -12.98
N ILE A 186 -14.65 3.39 -11.79
CA ILE A 186 -13.66 2.38 -11.41
C ILE A 186 -14.00 1.04 -12.07
N ASP A 187 -13.03 0.47 -12.80
CA ASP A 187 -13.11 -0.91 -13.28
C ASP A 187 -12.93 -1.87 -12.09
N THR A 188 -14.03 -2.41 -11.61
CA THR A 188 -14.04 -3.28 -10.42
C THR A 188 -13.24 -4.55 -10.62
N THR A 189 -13.07 -5.04 -11.87
CA THR A 189 -12.25 -6.22 -12.16
C THR A 189 -10.75 -6.01 -11.91
N ARG A 190 -10.34 -4.78 -11.65
CA ARG A 190 -8.97 -4.43 -11.25
C ARG A 190 -8.77 -4.37 -9.74
N LEU A 191 -9.82 -4.47 -8.93
CA LEU A 191 -9.70 -4.28 -7.47
C LEU A 191 -8.80 -5.34 -6.83
N TYR A 192 -9.05 -6.63 -7.08
CA TYR A 192 -8.22 -7.70 -6.49
C TYR A 192 -6.77 -7.67 -6.98
N PRO A 193 -6.47 -7.60 -8.30
CA PRO A 193 -5.10 -7.49 -8.78
C PRO A 193 -4.36 -6.28 -8.22
N THR A 194 -5.03 -5.11 -8.15
CA THR A 194 -4.41 -3.89 -7.61
C THR A 194 -4.14 -4.01 -6.10
N ALA A 195 -5.08 -4.59 -5.34
CA ALA A 195 -4.90 -4.84 -3.91
C ALA A 195 -3.67 -5.74 -3.64
N ARG A 196 -3.51 -6.81 -4.42
CA ARG A 196 -2.35 -7.70 -4.35
C ARG A 196 -1.05 -7.00 -4.72
N LEU A 197 -1.05 -6.23 -5.80
CA LEU A 197 0.11 -5.47 -6.25
C LEU A 197 0.59 -4.48 -5.16
N VAL A 198 -0.33 -3.70 -4.58
CA VAL A 198 0.00 -2.75 -3.51
C VAL A 198 0.53 -3.47 -2.27
N SER A 199 -0.10 -4.60 -1.88
CA SER A 199 0.40 -5.43 -0.78
C SER A 199 1.84 -5.90 -1.03
N GLY A 200 2.15 -6.38 -2.23
CA GLY A 200 3.48 -6.81 -2.62
C GLY A 200 4.51 -5.68 -2.59
N ILE A 201 4.19 -4.51 -3.15
CA ILE A 201 5.10 -3.35 -3.18
C ILE A 201 5.36 -2.78 -1.79
N THR A 202 4.30 -2.66 -0.97
CA THR A 202 4.41 -2.04 0.36
C THR A 202 4.87 -3.03 1.44
N GLY A 203 4.67 -4.34 1.22
CA GLY A 203 4.83 -5.41 2.22
C GLY A 203 3.73 -5.44 3.29
N MET A 204 2.73 -4.56 3.19
CA MET A 204 1.58 -4.58 4.09
C MET A 204 0.63 -5.70 3.66
N GLN A 205 0.59 -6.78 4.45
CA GLN A 205 -0.24 -7.95 4.13
C GLN A 205 -1.73 -7.65 4.20
N ILE A 206 -2.48 -8.20 3.26
CA ILE A 206 -3.94 -8.15 3.29
C ILE A 206 -4.43 -9.19 4.32
N PRO A 207 -5.16 -8.79 5.37
CA PRO A 207 -5.77 -9.76 6.29
C PRO A 207 -6.68 -10.73 5.54
N ARG A 208 -6.60 -12.02 5.88
CA ARG A 208 -7.41 -13.06 5.18
C ARG A 208 -8.92 -12.80 5.23
N ASN A 209 -9.38 -12.16 6.28
CA ASN A 209 -10.78 -11.78 6.49
C ASN A 209 -11.12 -10.35 6.02
N LYS A 210 -10.22 -9.68 5.30
CA LYS A 210 -10.52 -8.34 4.79
C LYS A 210 -11.71 -8.40 3.82
N ALA A 211 -12.62 -7.47 3.97
CA ALA A 211 -13.75 -7.35 3.07
C ALA A 211 -13.27 -7.20 1.60
N ILE A 212 -14.01 -7.74 0.68
CA ILE A 212 -13.84 -7.69 -0.78
C ILE A 212 -12.60 -8.46 -1.27
N VAL A 213 -11.37 -8.15 -0.82
CA VAL A 213 -10.09 -8.64 -1.40
C VAL A 213 -9.36 -9.65 -0.52
N GLY A 214 -9.88 -9.99 0.66
CA GLY A 214 -9.30 -11.01 1.52
C GLY A 214 -9.53 -12.42 0.97
N GLU A 215 -8.62 -13.36 1.24
CA GLU A 215 -8.74 -14.77 0.79
C GLU A 215 -10.04 -15.43 1.21
N ASN A 216 -10.58 -15.07 2.38
CA ASN A 216 -11.82 -15.64 2.91
C ASN A 216 -13.09 -14.93 2.41
N ALA A 217 -12.99 -13.87 1.60
CA ALA A 217 -14.14 -13.06 1.19
C ALA A 217 -15.21 -13.87 0.45
N PHE A 218 -14.80 -14.96 -0.22
CA PHE A 218 -15.67 -15.87 -0.98
C PHE A 218 -15.63 -17.34 -0.47
N ALA A 219 -15.08 -17.56 0.74
CA ALA A 219 -14.95 -18.89 1.31
C ALA A 219 -16.16 -19.23 2.19
N HIS A 220 -16.77 -20.40 1.93
CA HIS A 220 -17.89 -20.93 2.71
C HIS A 220 -17.53 -22.30 3.29
N GLU A 221 -17.34 -22.40 4.62
CA GLU A 221 -17.01 -23.66 5.29
C GLU A 221 -18.24 -24.41 5.80
N ALA A 222 -19.29 -23.71 6.24
CA ALA A 222 -20.46 -24.33 6.82
C ALA A 222 -21.31 -25.09 5.78
N GLY A 223 -21.62 -26.37 6.05
CA GLY A 223 -22.41 -27.21 5.14
C GLY A 223 -23.79 -26.64 4.78
N ILE A 224 -24.43 -25.91 5.71
CA ILE A 224 -25.72 -25.24 5.45
C ILE A 224 -25.56 -24.10 4.43
N HIS A 225 -24.44 -23.37 4.49
CA HIS A 225 -24.12 -22.31 3.52
C HIS A 225 -23.80 -22.91 2.15
N GLN A 226 -22.98 -23.96 2.11
CA GLN A 226 -22.67 -24.69 0.87
C GLN A 226 -23.93 -25.25 0.20
N HIS A 227 -24.86 -25.78 0.99
CA HIS A 227 -26.13 -26.27 0.46
C HIS A 227 -26.97 -25.12 -0.14
N GLY A 228 -27.07 -23.99 0.52
CA GLY A 228 -27.75 -22.81 -0.01
C GLY A 228 -27.12 -22.31 -1.32
N MET A 229 -25.79 -22.23 -1.36
CA MET A 229 -25.04 -21.85 -2.56
C MET A 229 -25.30 -22.79 -3.76
N LEU A 230 -25.35 -24.08 -3.53
CA LEU A 230 -25.68 -25.06 -4.57
C LEU A 230 -27.10 -24.89 -5.15
N GLN A 231 -28.03 -24.34 -4.36
CA GLN A 231 -29.37 -24.03 -4.85
C GLN A 231 -29.40 -22.71 -5.63
N HIS A 232 -28.77 -21.66 -5.07
CA HIS A 232 -28.66 -20.36 -5.72
C HIS A 232 -27.55 -19.55 -5.05
N ALA A 233 -26.57 -19.07 -5.82
CA ALA A 233 -25.39 -18.35 -5.29
C ALA A 233 -25.77 -17.13 -4.42
N SER A 234 -26.78 -16.35 -4.84
CA SER A 234 -27.23 -15.16 -4.11
C SER A 234 -27.87 -15.43 -2.74
N THR A 235 -27.99 -16.71 -2.30
CA THR A 235 -28.42 -17.01 -0.92
C THR A 235 -27.42 -16.55 0.12
N TYR A 236 -26.12 -16.51 -0.22
CA TYR A 236 -25.03 -16.12 0.68
C TYR A 236 -23.98 -15.22 0.02
N GLU A 237 -24.07 -14.95 -1.29
CA GLU A 237 -23.15 -14.06 -2.01
C GLU A 237 -23.87 -12.80 -2.48
N ILE A 238 -23.33 -11.64 -2.12
CA ILE A 238 -23.79 -10.31 -2.58
C ILE A 238 -23.05 -9.83 -3.82
N MET A 239 -21.95 -10.50 -4.19
CA MET A 239 -21.09 -10.25 -5.33
C MET A 239 -20.40 -11.54 -5.74
N LYS A 240 -19.87 -11.59 -6.97
CA LYS A 240 -19.15 -12.76 -7.49
C LYS A 240 -17.64 -12.48 -7.48
N PRO A 241 -16.78 -13.51 -7.35
CA PRO A 241 -15.33 -13.35 -7.48
C PRO A 241 -14.91 -12.59 -8.73
N GLU A 242 -15.58 -12.84 -9.86
CA GLU A 242 -15.27 -12.20 -11.14
C GLU A 242 -15.57 -10.70 -11.14
N ASP A 243 -16.48 -10.24 -10.31
CA ASP A 243 -16.83 -8.81 -10.20
C ASP A 243 -15.66 -7.96 -9.73
N ILE A 244 -14.70 -8.58 -9.03
CA ILE A 244 -13.49 -7.92 -8.51
C ILE A 244 -12.20 -8.38 -9.18
N GLY A 245 -12.30 -9.23 -10.21
CA GLY A 245 -11.15 -9.70 -11.00
C GLY A 245 -10.52 -11.00 -10.51
N ILE A 246 -11.19 -11.76 -9.66
CA ILE A 246 -10.79 -13.12 -9.33
C ILE A 246 -11.35 -14.05 -10.43
N SER A 247 -10.47 -14.71 -11.19
CA SER A 247 -10.90 -15.60 -12.25
C SER A 247 -11.57 -16.88 -11.72
N LYS A 248 -12.57 -17.38 -12.44
CA LYS A 248 -13.26 -18.66 -12.14
C LYS A 248 -12.36 -19.88 -12.21
N SER A 249 -11.24 -19.79 -12.90
CA SER A 249 -10.34 -20.91 -13.03
C SER A 249 -9.53 -21.08 -11.75
N ASN A 250 -10.05 -21.85 -10.81
CA ASN A 250 -9.24 -22.62 -9.87
C ASN A 250 -8.38 -23.64 -10.63
N LEU A 251 -7.67 -23.20 -11.66
CA LEU A 251 -6.58 -23.94 -12.25
C LEU A 251 -5.48 -23.93 -11.20
N VAL A 252 -5.53 -24.93 -10.30
CA VAL A 252 -4.40 -25.28 -9.47
C VAL A 252 -3.26 -25.56 -10.43
N LEU A 253 -2.35 -24.59 -10.56
CA LEU A 253 -1.17 -24.79 -11.38
C LEU A 253 -0.33 -25.85 -10.67
N GLY A 254 0.27 -26.74 -11.42
CA GLY A 254 1.08 -27.82 -10.88
C GLY A 254 2.11 -28.28 -11.89
N LYS A 255 2.77 -29.40 -11.58
CA LYS A 255 3.85 -29.99 -12.39
C LYS A 255 3.52 -30.09 -13.90
N HIS A 256 2.25 -30.35 -14.24
CA HIS A 256 1.81 -30.54 -15.64
C HIS A 256 1.32 -29.26 -16.32
N SER A 257 1.25 -28.13 -15.59
CA SER A 257 0.81 -26.86 -16.16
C SER A 257 1.79 -26.35 -17.21
N GLY A 258 1.23 -25.90 -18.34
CA GLY A 258 1.99 -25.32 -19.44
C GLY A 258 2.32 -23.85 -19.21
N ARG A 259 3.32 -23.32 -19.95
CA ARG A 259 3.77 -21.92 -19.90
C ARG A 259 2.63 -20.93 -20.15
N HIS A 260 1.67 -21.28 -21.02
CA HIS A 260 0.54 -20.40 -21.35
C HIS A 260 -0.36 -20.19 -20.13
N ALA A 261 -0.76 -21.27 -19.47
CA ALA A 261 -1.57 -21.21 -18.25
C ALA A 261 -0.86 -20.44 -17.10
N PHE A 262 0.46 -20.61 -16.99
CA PHE A 262 1.26 -19.84 -16.03
C PHE A 262 1.25 -18.34 -16.36
N ARG A 263 1.46 -17.96 -17.64
CA ARG A 263 1.42 -16.55 -18.08
C ARG A 263 0.05 -15.92 -17.80
N ASP A 264 -1.03 -16.64 -18.12
CA ASP A 264 -2.38 -16.12 -17.90
C ASP A 264 -2.60 -15.90 -16.41
N ARG A 265 -2.14 -16.83 -15.54
CA ARG A 265 -2.26 -16.66 -14.09
C ARG A 265 -1.42 -15.50 -13.55
N VAL A 266 -0.22 -15.29 -14.07
CA VAL A 266 0.62 -14.13 -13.76
C VAL A 266 -0.10 -12.82 -14.06
N ARG A 267 -0.76 -12.73 -15.21
CA ARG A 267 -1.58 -11.55 -15.57
C ARG A 267 -2.80 -11.40 -14.68
N ASP A 268 -3.49 -12.49 -14.34
CA ASP A 268 -4.64 -12.49 -13.42
C ASP A 268 -4.24 -11.97 -12.04
N LEU A 269 -3.00 -12.23 -11.61
CA LEU A 269 -2.42 -11.71 -10.37
C LEU A 269 -1.96 -10.25 -10.47
N GLY A 270 -2.10 -9.62 -11.65
CA GLY A 270 -1.80 -8.20 -11.85
C GLY A 270 -0.37 -7.89 -12.26
N PHE A 271 0.45 -8.90 -12.56
CA PHE A 271 1.84 -8.71 -13.02
C PHE A 271 1.91 -8.65 -14.55
N ASP A 272 2.56 -7.60 -15.08
CA ASP A 272 2.82 -7.45 -16.50
C ASP A 272 4.31 -7.74 -16.77
N LEU A 273 4.61 -9.01 -17.04
CA LEU A 273 5.94 -9.51 -17.31
C LEU A 273 6.16 -9.67 -18.82
N ASP A 274 7.36 -9.32 -19.29
CA ASP A 274 7.78 -9.59 -20.66
C ASP A 274 8.01 -11.10 -20.90
N ASP A 275 8.28 -11.48 -22.15
CA ASP A 275 8.48 -12.89 -22.54
C ASP A 275 9.72 -13.52 -21.87
N PHE A 276 10.75 -12.74 -21.58
CA PHE A 276 11.96 -13.21 -20.92
C PHE A 276 11.72 -13.43 -19.42
N GLU A 277 11.06 -12.50 -18.77
CA GLU A 277 10.68 -12.57 -17.35
C GLU A 277 9.71 -13.73 -17.09
N VAL A 278 8.68 -13.88 -17.94
CA VAL A 278 7.76 -15.03 -17.89
C VAL A 278 8.53 -16.35 -18.03
N ASN A 279 9.51 -16.44 -18.93
CA ASN A 279 10.29 -17.67 -19.10
C ASN A 279 11.11 -17.99 -17.84
N ARG A 280 11.75 -16.99 -17.23
CA ARG A 280 12.51 -17.17 -16.00
C ARG A 280 11.60 -17.61 -14.84
N ALA A 281 10.49 -16.89 -14.63
CA ALA A 281 9.52 -17.22 -13.59
C ALA A 281 8.95 -18.63 -13.80
N PHE A 282 8.67 -19.01 -15.05
CA PHE A 282 8.17 -20.35 -15.37
C PHE A 282 9.19 -21.47 -15.09
N GLN A 283 10.47 -21.22 -15.27
CA GLN A 283 11.51 -22.20 -14.90
C GLN A 283 11.58 -22.41 -13.39
N GLU A 284 11.51 -21.34 -12.61
CA GLU A 284 11.47 -21.44 -11.15
C GLU A 284 10.15 -22.08 -10.67
N PHE A 285 9.02 -21.72 -11.29
CA PHE A 285 7.75 -22.39 -11.05
C PHE A 285 7.84 -23.91 -11.26
N LYS A 286 8.47 -24.37 -12.34
CA LYS A 286 8.65 -25.80 -12.59
C LYS A 286 9.51 -26.49 -11.53
N LYS A 287 10.59 -25.87 -11.08
CA LYS A 287 11.45 -26.39 -10.01
C LYS A 287 10.69 -26.53 -8.70
N LEU A 288 9.82 -25.57 -8.38
CA LEU A 288 9.00 -25.60 -7.17
C LEU A 288 7.88 -26.63 -7.30
N ALA A 289 7.18 -26.69 -8.45
CA ALA A 289 6.12 -27.63 -8.73
C ALA A 289 6.60 -29.11 -8.79
N ASP A 290 7.90 -29.36 -8.98
CA ASP A 290 8.49 -30.71 -8.83
C ASP A 290 8.63 -31.12 -7.37
N LYS A 291 8.69 -30.17 -6.44
CA LYS A 291 8.85 -30.40 -5.00
C LYS A 291 7.53 -30.29 -4.22
N LYS A 292 6.58 -29.50 -4.72
CA LYS A 292 5.32 -29.15 -4.07
C LYS A 292 4.15 -29.67 -4.92
N LYS A 293 3.21 -30.37 -4.29
CA LYS A 293 2.08 -31.02 -5.00
C LYS A 293 1.10 -30.00 -5.58
N ASP A 294 0.73 -29.00 -4.80
CA ASP A 294 -0.25 -27.98 -5.14
C ASP A 294 0.42 -26.60 -5.11
N MET A 295 0.30 -25.83 -6.17
CA MET A 295 0.86 -24.50 -6.30
C MET A 295 -0.23 -23.46 -6.10
N TYR A 296 -0.01 -22.56 -5.16
CA TYR A 296 -0.93 -21.47 -4.82
C TYR A 296 -0.46 -20.13 -5.42
N ASP A 297 -1.37 -19.17 -5.47
CA ASP A 297 -1.07 -17.83 -5.99
C ASP A 297 0.10 -17.16 -5.28
N GLY A 298 0.18 -17.29 -3.95
CA GLY A 298 1.31 -16.82 -3.17
C GLY A 298 2.67 -17.42 -3.59
N ASP A 299 2.69 -18.67 -4.05
CA ASP A 299 3.92 -19.29 -4.60
C ASP A 299 4.34 -18.61 -5.91
N ILE A 300 3.37 -18.29 -6.77
CA ILE A 300 3.61 -17.63 -8.05
C ILE A 300 4.09 -16.19 -7.81
N GLU A 301 3.44 -15.47 -6.92
CA GLU A 301 3.82 -14.12 -6.51
C GLU A 301 5.25 -14.09 -5.94
N ALA A 302 5.57 -15.02 -5.04
CA ALA A 302 6.90 -15.16 -4.48
C ALA A 302 7.97 -15.47 -5.55
N ILE A 303 7.64 -16.31 -6.53
CA ILE A 303 8.52 -16.59 -7.67
C ILE A 303 8.74 -15.31 -8.49
N ILE A 304 7.69 -14.56 -8.81
CA ILE A 304 7.77 -13.34 -9.61
C ILE A 304 8.62 -12.30 -8.90
N MET A 305 8.38 -12.06 -7.62
CA MET A 305 9.16 -11.13 -6.80
C MET A 305 10.64 -11.53 -6.73
N ASN A 306 10.93 -12.83 -6.64
CA ASN A 306 12.31 -13.34 -6.69
C ASN A 306 12.95 -13.20 -8.06
N VAL A 307 12.18 -13.35 -9.15
CA VAL A 307 12.67 -13.20 -10.53
C VAL A 307 12.98 -11.74 -10.84
N ASP A 308 12.14 -10.80 -10.42
CA ASP A 308 12.41 -9.36 -10.50
C ASP A 308 13.64 -8.96 -9.68
N ASN A 309 13.79 -9.55 -8.50
CA ASN A 309 14.90 -9.30 -7.58
C ASN A 309 16.20 -10.02 -7.99
N SER A 310 16.13 -11.12 -8.73
CA SER A 310 17.29 -11.83 -9.25
C SER A 310 17.88 -11.19 -10.52
N SER A 311 17.25 -10.14 -11.06
CA SER A 311 17.84 -9.33 -12.10
C SER A 311 19.01 -8.52 -11.54
N ALA A 312 20.15 -9.26 -11.42
CA ALA A 312 21.48 -8.72 -11.48
C ALA A 312 21.90 -7.74 -10.39
N GLY A 313 22.14 -8.26 -9.19
CA GLY A 313 23.18 -7.67 -8.36
C GLY A 313 24.52 -8.31 -8.71
N PRO A 314 25.64 -7.70 -8.29
CA PRO A 314 26.96 -8.29 -8.54
C PRO A 314 27.13 -9.68 -7.87
N TRP A 315 26.29 -10.05 -6.92
CA TRP A 315 26.39 -11.32 -6.18
C TRP A 315 25.11 -12.12 -6.18
N ALA A 316 25.24 -13.43 -6.43
CA ALA A 316 24.17 -14.42 -6.27
C ALA A 316 24.53 -15.43 -5.18
N LEU A 317 23.57 -15.82 -4.31
CA LEU A 317 23.72 -16.85 -3.33
C LEU A 317 23.69 -18.23 -4.02
N GLN A 318 24.83 -18.91 -4.07
CA GLN A 318 24.98 -20.24 -4.69
C GLN A 318 24.66 -21.35 -3.71
N SER A 319 25.12 -21.25 -2.47
CA SER A 319 24.81 -22.21 -1.41
C SER A 319 24.85 -21.57 -0.03
N LEU A 320 24.04 -22.11 0.85
CA LEU A 320 23.95 -21.76 2.26
C LEU A 320 23.97 -23.07 3.07
N GLN A 321 24.82 -23.11 4.08
CA GLN A 321 24.85 -24.20 5.07
C GLN A 321 24.81 -23.59 6.47
N ILE A 322 23.92 -24.10 7.32
CA ILE A 322 23.72 -23.59 8.67
C ILE A 322 23.82 -24.76 9.66
N THR A 323 24.46 -24.47 10.78
CA THR A 323 24.45 -25.35 11.95
C THR A 323 24.02 -24.49 13.13
N SER A 324 22.95 -24.88 13.81
CA SER A 324 22.45 -24.20 15.00
C SER A 324 21.83 -25.22 15.97
N GLY A 325 21.72 -24.84 17.22
CA GLY A 325 21.14 -25.69 18.25
C GLY A 325 20.94 -24.92 19.55
N THR A 326 20.37 -25.57 20.56
CA THR A 326 20.22 -24.99 21.90
C THR A 326 21.59 -24.92 22.59
N ASP A 327 21.91 -23.79 23.21
CA ASP A 327 23.14 -23.52 23.95
C ASP A 327 24.46 -23.64 23.13
N VAL A 328 24.38 -23.44 21.81
CA VAL A 328 25.56 -23.38 20.93
C VAL A 328 25.42 -22.21 19.97
N ASP A 329 26.52 -21.54 19.66
CA ASP A 329 26.58 -20.51 18.66
C ASP A 329 26.17 -21.05 17.29
N ALA A 330 25.33 -20.31 16.59
CA ALA A 330 24.96 -20.65 15.23
C ALA A 330 26.13 -20.34 14.28
N THR A 331 26.38 -21.26 13.34
CA THR A 331 27.39 -21.09 12.30
C THR A 331 26.71 -21.11 10.93
N ALA A 332 26.96 -20.09 10.12
CA ALA A 332 26.54 -20.04 8.73
C ALA A 332 27.75 -20.05 7.81
N MET A 333 27.70 -20.87 6.75
CA MET A 333 28.66 -20.86 5.65
C MET A 333 27.93 -20.56 4.36
N ILE A 334 28.32 -19.46 3.71
CA ILE A 334 27.75 -19.02 2.43
C ILE A 334 28.74 -19.19 1.30
N ARG A 335 28.23 -19.41 0.09
CA ARG A 335 28.97 -19.28 -1.15
C ARG A 335 28.22 -18.30 -2.06
N LEU A 336 28.87 -17.20 -2.38
CA LEU A 336 28.43 -16.23 -3.35
C LEU A 336 29.16 -16.44 -4.67
N VAL A 337 28.50 -16.14 -5.78
CA VAL A 337 29.06 -16.11 -7.14
C VAL A 337 28.69 -14.80 -7.78
N ASP A 338 29.65 -14.17 -8.48
CA ASP A 338 29.41 -12.98 -9.26
C ASP A 338 29.10 -13.30 -10.75
N GLU A 339 28.82 -12.26 -11.55
CA GLU A 339 28.51 -12.40 -12.98
C GLU A 339 29.68 -12.95 -13.83
N HIS A 340 30.91 -12.88 -13.32
CA HIS A 340 32.12 -13.40 -13.97
C HIS A 340 32.43 -14.84 -13.57
N GLY A 341 31.69 -15.39 -12.61
CA GLY A 341 31.89 -16.74 -12.09
C GLY A 341 32.89 -16.81 -10.92
N ASP A 342 33.37 -15.66 -10.44
CA ASP A 342 34.23 -15.60 -9.26
C ASP A 342 33.42 -15.93 -8.00
N GLN A 343 34.02 -16.76 -7.15
CA GLN A 343 33.34 -17.27 -5.95
C GLN A 343 33.97 -16.74 -4.68
N LYS A 344 33.10 -16.38 -3.72
CA LYS A 344 33.48 -16.09 -2.33
C LYS A 344 32.84 -17.12 -1.40
N LYS A 345 33.64 -17.71 -0.51
CA LYS A 345 33.17 -18.65 0.49
C LYS A 345 33.55 -18.11 1.86
N ILE A 346 32.57 -17.80 2.69
CA ILE A 346 32.72 -17.20 4.01
C ILE A 346 31.92 -18.02 5.02
N ALA A 347 32.50 -18.17 6.23
CA ALA A 347 31.81 -18.72 7.39
C ALA A 347 31.83 -17.69 8.52
N ALA A 348 30.70 -17.54 9.22
CA ALA A 348 30.56 -16.67 10.38
C ALA A 348 29.77 -17.36 11.48
N THR A 349 29.94 -16.90 12.70
CA THR A 349 29.24 -17.38 13.90
C THR A 349 28.51 -16.22 14.56
N ALA A 350 27.35 -16.51 15.16
CA ALA A 350 26.56 -15.55 15.93
C ALA A 350 25.65 -16.31 16.92
N ASP A 351 24.93 -15.56 17.75
CA ASP A 351 23.96 -16.12 18.69
C ASP A 351 22.78 -16.82 17.99
N GLY A 352 22.43 -16.37 16.77
CA GLY A 352 21.34 -16.91 15.98
C GLY A 352 21.69 -17.20 14.50
N PRO A 353 20.96 -18.15 13.85
CA PRO A 353 21.27 -18.57 12.48
C PRO A 353 21.10 -17.46 11.45
N VAL A 354 20.12 -16.58 11.58
CA VAL A 354 19.88 -15.44 10.67
C VAL A 354 21.01 -14.41 10.81
N GLU A 355 21.40 -14.09 12.03
CA GLU A 355 22.50 -13.16 12.31
C GLU A 355 23.84 -13.67 11.76
N ALA A 356 24.13 -14.97 11.95
CA ALA A 356 25.34 -15.60 11.40
C ALA A 356 25.39 -15.47 9.86
N VAL A 357 24.24 -15.60 9.20
CA VAL A 357 24.13 -15.42 7.73
C VAL A 357 24.37 -13.97 7.34
N PHE A 358 23.78 -12.99 8.04
CA PHE A 358 23.95 -11.58 7.74
C PHE A 358 25.42 -11.15 7.89
N ILE A 359 26.06 -11.55 8.97
CA ILE A 359 27.51 -11.33 9.20
C ILE A 359 28.35 -11.96 8.07
N ALA A 360 28.03 -13.19 7.65
CA ALA A 360 28.75 -13.83 6.56
C ALA A 360 28.59 -13.07 5.23
N LEU A 361 27.41 -12.54 4.94
CA LEU A 361 27.13 -11.73 3.74
C LEU A 361 27.89 -10.39 3.78
N GLU A 362 27.92 -9.72 4.93
CA GLU A 362 28.68 -8.48 5.13
C GLU A 362 30.17 -8.69 4.92
N GLN A 363 30.72 -9.76 5.51
CA GLN A 363 32.15 -10.10 5.35
C GLN A 363 32.49 -10.46 3.89
N ALA A 364 31.59 -11.17 3.19
CA ALA A 364 31.81 -11.53 1.80
C ALA A 364 31.81 -10.32 0.85
N THR A 365 30.96 -9.34 1.13
CA THR A 365 30.69 -8.20 0.21
C THR A 365 31.39 -6.92 0.63
N GLY A 366 31.81 -6.80 1.89
CA GLY A 366 32.39 -5.57 2.45
C GLY A 366 31.38 -4.46 2.71
N ILE A 367 30.08 -4.79 2.73
CA ILE A 367 28.98 -3.86 3.02
C ILE A 367 28.46 -4.20 4.42
N ASN A 368 28.57 -3.28 5.35
CA ASN A 368 28.01 -3.38 6.70
C ASN A 368 26.71 -2.60 6.76
N LEU A 369 25.64 -3.23 7.25
CA LEU A 369 24.31 -2.66 7.34
C LEU A 369 23.85 -2.54 8.80
N THR A 370 23.03 -1.56 9.09
CA THR A 370 22.30 -1.49 10.36
C THR A 370 20.87 -1.96 10.14
N LEU A 371 20.53 -3.15 10.66
CA LEU A 371 19.20 -3.72 10.53
C LEU A 371 18.19 -2.84 11.29
N GLN A 372 17.17 -2.34 10.60
CA GLN A 372 16.09 -1.54 11.17
C GLN A 372 14.83 -2.37 11.40
N ASN A 373 14.49 -3.24 10.45
CA ASN A 373 13.34 -4.12 10.57
C ASN A 373 13.61 -5.46 9.85
N PHE A 374 13.08 -6.53 10.43
CA PHE A 374 13.12 -7.87 9.87
C PHE A 374 11.80 -8.59 10.13
N GLU A 375 11.13 -8.98 9.07
CA GLU A 375 9.84 -9.64 9.12
C GLU A 375 9.90 -10.97 8.37
N LEU A 376 9.28 -12.00 8.95
CA LEU A 376 9.11 -13.31 8.35
C LEU A 376 7.62 -13.62 8.22
N HIS A 377 7.18 -13.98 7.04
CA HIS A 377 5.81 -14.39 6.77
C HIS A 377 5.78 -15.75 6.09
N SER A 378 4.70 -16.49 6.30
CA SER A 378 4.40 -17.67 5.49
C SER A 378 3.57 -17.23 4.31
N ALA A 379 4.11 -17.32 3.09
CA ALA A 379 3.42 -16.98 1.86
C ALA A 379 2.30 -17.95 1.52
N THR A 380 2.40 -19.19 2.00
CA THR A 380 1.46 -20.28 1.68
C THR A 380 1.15 -21.12 2.91
N VAL A 381 0.11 -21.98 2.83
CA VAL A 381 -0.35 -22.84 3.93
C VAL A 381 0.16 -24.27 3.68
N GLY A 382 0.61 -24.97 4.72
CA GLY A 382 1.03 -26.37 4.67
C GLY A 382 2.45 -26.59 5.20
N GLU A 383 2.86 -27.87 5.33
CA GLU A 383 4.20 -28.24 5.82
C GLU A 383 5.33 -27.84 4.85
N ASP A 384 4.98 -27.61 3.58
CA ASP A 384 5.87 -27.20 2.48
C ASP A 384 5.68 -25.72 2.09
N ALA A 385 5.12 -24.92 3.02
CA ALA A 385 4.88 -23.50 2.80
C ALA A 385 6.17 -22.74 2.48
N GLN A 386 6.09 -21.77 1.55
CA GLN A 386 7.17 -20.82 1.34
C GLN A 386 7.17 -19.76 2.44
N GLY A 387 8.37 -19.53 3.00
CA GLY A 387 8.63 -18.39 3.86
C GLY A 387 9.08 -17.18 3.03
N GLU A 388 8.52 -16.03 3.31
CA GLU A 388 8.98 -14.74 2.80
C GLU A 388 9.69 -13.97 3.91
N ALA A 389 10.81 -13.36 3.56
CA ALA A 389 11.54 -12.46 4.42
C ALA A 389 11.56 -11.06 3.83
N THR A 390 11.29 -10.07 4.67
CA THR A 390 11.52 -8.66 4.36
C THR A 390 12.58 -8.12 5.30
N VAL A 391 13.58 -7.48 4.73
CA VAL A 391 14.65 -6.79 5.45
C VAL A 391 14.58 -5.31 5.15
N ILE A 392 14.61 -4.47 6.18
CA ILE A 392 14.87 -3.03 6.07
C ILE A 392 16.15 -2.74 6.83
N ALA A 393 17.16 -2.25 6.13
CA ALA A 393 18.46 -1.95 6.72
C ALA A 393 18.97 -0.58 6.26
N ASP A 394 19.64 0.10 7.17
CA ASP A 394 20.26 1.40 6.92
C ASP A 394 21.70 1.23 6.40
N PHE A 395 22.03 2.00 5.39
CA PHE A 395 23.39 2.17 4.92
C PHE A 395 23.69 3.67 4.71
N ASN A 396 24.63 4.21 5.49
CA ASN A 396 25.01 5.61 5.46
C ASN A 396 23.85 6.60 5.66
N GLY A 397 22.91 6.28 6.56
CA GLY A 397 21.74 7.11 6.85
C GLY A 397 20.59 6.99 5.84
N GLN A 398 20.67 6.03 4.91
CA GLN A 398 19.60 5.75 3.95
C GLN A 398 19.02 4.36 4.16
N PRO A 399 17.69 4.23 4.29
CA PRO A 399 17.05 2.94 4.40
C PRO A 399 16.94 2.23 3.04
N TYR A 400 17.27 0.95 3.03
CA TYR A 400 17.11 0.05 1.89
C TYR A 400 16.22 -1.10 2.29
N ARG A 401 15.35 -1.53 1.38
CA ARG A 401 14.46 -2.66 1.58
C ARG A 401 14.83 -3.79 0.62
N GLY A 402 14.84 -5.03 1.13
CA GLY A 402 15.03 -6.24 0.35
C GLY A 402 14.01 -7.31 0.69
N HIS A 403 13.70 -8.15 -0.26
CA HIS A 403 12.79 -9.29 -0.15
C HIS A 403 13.47 -10.57 -0.55
N GLY A 404 13.07 -11.67 0.07
CA GLY A 404 13.53 -13.00 -0.30
C GLY A 404 12.47 -14.04 0.02
N ALA A 405 12.34 -15.06 -0.82
CA ALA A 405 11.46 -16.19 -0.57
C ALA A 405 12.19 -17.50 -0.74
N SER A 406 11.91 -18.45 0.14
CA SER A 406 12.40 -19.85 0.11
C SER A 406 11.51 -20.72 1.00
N GLN A 407 11.56 -22.06 0.79
CA GLN A 407 10.99 -23.01 1.76
C GLN A 407 11.76 -22.99 3.09
N ASP A 408 13.04 -22.61 3.07
CA ASP A 408 13.86 -22.38 4.27
C ASP A 408 13.83 -20.89 4.62
N ILE A 409 13.33 -20.57 5.81
CA ILE A 409 13.18 -19.18 6.29
C ILE A 409 14.52 -18.46 6.45
N VAL A 410 15.60 -19.19 6.75
CA VAL A 410 16.93 -18.61 6.88
C VAL A 410 17.52 -18.33 5.49
N GLU A 411 17.23 -19.17 4.50
CA GLU A 411 17.58 -18.88 3.11
C GLU A 411 16.77 -17.70 2.58
N ALA A 412 15.48 -17.59 2.92
CA ALA A 412 14.64 -16.41 2.56
C ALA A 412 15.26 -15.12 3.15
N ALA A 413 15.66 -15.14 4.41
CA ALA A 413 16.35 -14.03 5.07
C ALA A 413 17.68 -13.68 4.37
N ALA A 414 18.49 -14.69 4.02
CA ALA A 414 19.75 -14.51 3.31
C ALA A 414 19.56 -13.81 1.96
N ARG A 415 18.53 -14.22 1.20
CA ARG A 415 18.17 -13.63 -0.10
C ARG A 415 17.73 -12.19 0.05
N ALA A 416 16.85 -11.89 1.04
CA ALA A 416 16.39 -10.54 1.32
C ALA A 416 17.56 -9.59 1.68
N TYR A 417 18.47 -10.05 2.54
CA TYR A 417 19.64 -9.25 2.94
C TYR A 417 20.63 -9.03 1.79
N LEU A 418 20.89 -10.07 0.99
CA LEU A 418 21.75 -9.97 -0.19
C LEU A 418 21.17 -9.04 -1.24
N GLU A 419 19.85 -8.96 -1.37
CA GLU A 419 19.19 -8.00 -2.25
C GLU A 419 19.48 -6.55 -1.84
N VAL A 420 19.40 -6.23 -0.54
CA VAL A 420 19.79 -4.91 -0.02
C VAL A 420 21.24 -4.59 -0.40
N ILE A 421 22.15 -5.51 -0.14
CA ILE A 421 23.58 -5.36 -0.47
C ILE A 421 23.77 -5.12 -1.97
N ASN A 422 23.13 -5.91 -2.81
CA ASN A 422 23.22 -5.78 -4.27
C ASN A 422 22.68 -4.46 -4.79
N ARG A 423 21.59 -3.92 -4.19
CA ARG A 423 21.07 -2.58 -4.53
C ARG A 423 22.08 -1.49 -4.21
N ILE A 424 22.75 -1.59 -3.08
CA ILE A 424 23.80 -0.64 -2.68
C ILE A 424 24.98 -0.71 -3.64
N LEU A 425 25.49 -1.91 -3.94
CA LEU A 425 26.63 -2.10 -4.85
C LEU A 425 26.35 -1.57 -6.25
N ARG A 426 25.15 -1.83 -6.81
CA ARG A 426 24.74 -1.25 -8.10
C ARG A 426 24.70 0.28 -8.10
N ARG A 427 24.24 0.87 -7.00
CA ARG A 427 24.18 2.32 -6.86
C ARG A 427 25.59 2.92 -6.85
N ARG A 428 26.54 2.23 -6.21
CA ARG A 428 27.98 2.58 -6.23
C ARG A 428 28.55 2.52 -7.65
N GLU A 429 28.32 1.45 -8.37
CA GLU A 429 28.79 1.28 -9.76
C GLU A 429 28.28 2.38 -10.70
N ARG A 430 27.08 2.89 -10.46
CA ARG A 430 26.47 3.98 -11.23
C ARG A 430 26.91 5.39 -10.79
N GLY A 431 27.79 5.54 -9.80
CA GLY A 431 28.27 6.83 -9.30
C GLY A 431 27.18 7.68 -8.62
N LEU A 432 26.12 7.03 -8.10
CA LEU A 432 24.97 7.70 -7.46
C LEU A 432 25.12 7.80 -5.93
N GLU A 433 26.35 7.71 -5.40
CA GLU A 433 26.61 7.67 -3.95
C GLU A 433 26.44 8.99 -3.21
N ASP A 434 26.45 10.15 -3.89
CA ASP A 434 26.57 11.46 -3.25
C ASP A 434 25.44 12.45 -3.55
N VAL A 435 24.21 11.99 -3.68
CA VAL A 435 23.08 12.91 -3.48
C VAL A 435 22.65 12.79 -2.01
N GLN A 436 23.29 13.54 -1.13
CA GLN A 436 22.69 13.94 0.13
C GLN A 436 21.36 14.62 -0.22
N LEU A 437 20.26 13.89 -0.08
CA LEU A 437 18.96 14.53 0.09
C LEU A 437 19.07 15.29 1.39
N ASP A 438 19.00 16.64 1.29
CA ASP A 438 19.05 17.55 2.40
C ASP A 438 18.22 17.01 3.56
N SER A 439 18.85 16.80 4.72
CA SER A 439 18.25 16.30 5.95
C SER A 439 17.19 17.23 6.54
N ASP A 440 16.82 18.29 5.83
CA ASP A 440 15.81 19.27 6.24
C ASP A 440 14.35 18.89 5.86
N ILE A 441 14.15 17.83 5.05
CA ILE A 441 12.80 17.38 4.70
C ILE A 441 12.14 16.57 5.85
N ASN A 442 12.93 16.01 6.77
CA ASN A 442 12.40 15.20 7.88
C ASN A 442 12.10 15.98 9.18
N ARG A 443 12.24 17.32 9.18
CA ARG A 443 11.87 18.15 10.34
C ARG A 443 10.59 18.95 10.21
N ALA A 444 9.86 18.80 9.10
CA ALA A 444 8.60 19.52 8.83
C ALA A 444 7.34 18.62 8.92
N SER A 445 7.45 17.40 9.45
CA SER A 445 6.29 16.51 9.66
C SER A 445 6.34 15.92 11.07
N ILE A 446 6.13 16.76 12.07
CA ILE A 446 5.51 16.40 13.37
C ILE A 446 4.50 17.48 13.72
#